data_8370c55d7c4c379ebb65068091f6042f
#
_entry.id   8370c55d7c4c379ebb65068091f6042f
#
_cell.length_a   1.000
_cell.length_b   1.000
_cell.length_c   1.000
_cell.angle_alpha   90.00
_cell.angle_beta   90.00
_cell.angle_gamma   90.00
#
_symmetry.space_group_name_H-M   'P 1'
#
loop_
_entity.id
_entity.type
_entity.pdbx_description
1 polymer ?
#
loop_
_entity_poly.entity_id
_entity_poly.type
_entity_poly.pdbx_seq_one_letter_code
_entity_poly.pdbx_strand_id
1 'polypeptide(L)'
;KMEFDYLRKVIKEKNLPAVSLEYQLPDIDFWGSDNYTGMYELCTHLVETHGVRDVAYISGPKDNAESDIRRMALEDVLGEFGVSFKEENVIYCNWNYYEVERNLPEWIKKRSKLPDAFVCANDVMAMATCEVLDRLGISVPEDVKVTGFDHLLSVRVHYPTIASVDRNWDDLSYQSMKYLLKRIDGSAEPESKYVDSTAVPGESCGCPPEKLPHTNRRLKGKSNYANYVDNSFWSGHLCEMGDFFSLIVSEEELHDSLNRFLVQQHDYEGDEIYFCLVDNFFSSLRGGEHLKQQGYTEHMELIGGLKDGLPVERQRFPVKE
;
A
#
# COMPACT_ATOMS: atom_id res chain seq x y z
N LYS A 1 -3.92 -19.99 -3.10
CA LYS A 1 -5.09 -20.75 -3.63
C LYS A 1 -5.55 -21.81 -2.63
N MET A 2 -4.63 -22.62 -2.06
CA MET A 2 -4.93 -23.69 -1.09
C MET A 2 -5.52 -23.15 0.23
N GLU A 3 -5.05 -22.02 0.73
CA GLU A 3 -5.55 -21.38 1.96
C GLU A 3 -7.00 -20.90 1.84
N PHE A 4 -7.35 -20.27 0.73
CA PHE A 4 -8.72 -19.82 0.49
C PHE A 4 -9.70 -20.98 0.34
N ASP A 5 -9.30 -22.10 -0.27
CA ASP A 5 -10.15 -23.29 -0.39
C ASP A 5 -10.45 -23.91 0.98
N TYR A 6 -9.45 -23.93 1.88
CA TYR A 6 -9.64 -24.37 3.25
C TYR A 6 -10.58 -23.43 4.03
N LEU A 7 -10.35 -22.12 3.95
CA LEU A 7 -11.19 -21.12 4.61
C LEU A 7 -12.66 -21.23 4.15
N ARG A 8 -12.90 -21.31 2.85
CA ARG A 8 -14.24 -21.49 2.28
C ARG A 8 -14.91 -22.75 2.79
N LYS A 9 -14.16 -23.86 2.88
CA LYS A 9 -14.65 -25.13 3.43
C LYS A 9 -15.11 -24.96 4.87
N VAL A 10 -14.31 -24.34 5.73
CA VAL A 10 -14.65 -24.08 7.14
C VAL A 10 -15.89 -23.19 7.27
N ILE A 11 -15.96 -22.10 6.52
CA ILE A 11 -17.12 -21.20 6.50
C ILE A 11 -18.40 -21.96 6.17
N LYS A 12 -18.36 -22.78 5.12
CA LYS A 12 -19.49 -23.59 4.67
C LYS A 12 -19.88 -24.69 5.68
N GLU A 13 -18.91 -25.45 6.17
CA GLU A 13 -19.15 -26.55 7.13
C GLU A 13 -19.71 -26.06 8.47
N LYS A 14 -19.28 -24.88 8.90
CA LYS A 14 -19.73 -24.27 10.16
C LYS A 14 -20.91 -23.32 9.99
N ASN A 15 -21.38 -23.13 8.76
CA ASN A 15 -22.44 -22.15 8.41
C ASN A 15 -22.17 -20.75 9.01
N LEU A 16 -20.92 -20.27 8.86
CA LEU A 16 -20.51 -18.98 9.41
C LEU A 16 -20.94 -17.85 8.48
N PRO A 17 -21.59 -16.80 8.98
CA PRO A 17 -21.74 -15.56 8.23
C PRO A 17 -20.35 -15.00 7.89
N ALA A 18 -20.13 -14.69 6.61
CA ALA A 18 -18.84 -14.19 6.14
C ALA A 18 -19.03 -13.20 5.00
N VAL A 19 -18.17 -12.21 4.92
CA VAL A 19 -18.04 -11.28 3.81
C VAL A 19 -16.59 -11.18 3.39
N SER A 20 -16.31 -11.29 2.10
CA SER A 20 -14.99 -11.10 1.53
C SER A 20 -14.85 -9.65 1.08
N LEU A 21 -13.72 -9.01 1.42
CA LEU A 21 -13.43 -7.65 1.00
C LEU A 21 -12.37 -7.65 -0.10
N GLU A 22 -12.63 -6.90 -1.18
CA GLU A 22 -11.76 -6.68 -2.33
C GLU A 22 -11.36 -7.95 -3.12
N TYR A 23 -11.45 -9.12 -2.54
CA TYR A 23 -11.15 -10.38 -3.21
C TYR A 23 -12.40 -11.24 -3.30
N GLN A 24 -12.93 -11.42 -4.51
CA GLN A 24 -14.15 -12.21 -4.73
C GLN A 24 -13.88 -13.71 -4.56
N LEU A 25 -14.43 -14.28 -3.50
CA LEU A 25 -14.41 -15.72 -3.24
C LEU A 25 -15.74 -16.35 -3.69
N PRO A 26 -15.71 -17.49 -4.39
CA PRO A 26 -16.94 -18.23 -4.72
C PRO A 26 -17.74 -18.60 -3.46
N ASP A 27 -19.06 -18.47 -3.52
CA ASP A 27 -20.01 -18.81 -2.46
C ASP A 27 -19.89 -17.97 -1.16
N ILE A 28 -19.17 -16.86 -1.18
CA ILE A 28 -19.05 -15.91 -0.06
C ILE A 28 -19.53 -14.55 -0.56
N ASP A 29 -20.32 -13.87 0.26
CA ASP A 29 -20.75 -12.51 0.00
C ASP A 29 -19.52 -11.60 -0.17
N PHE A 30 -19.55 -10.72 -1.16
CA PHE A 30 -18.40 -9.93 -1.55
C PHE A 30 -18.72 -8.43 -1.51
N TRP A 31 -17.81 -7.66 -0.95
CA TRP A 31 -17.83 -6.20 -1.01
C TRP A 31 -16.47 -5.69 -1.48
N GLY A 32 -16.47 -4.78 -2.44
CA GLY A 32 -15.23 -4.23 -3.01
C GLY A 32 -15.41 -2.82 -3.53
N SER A 33 -14.30 -2.17 -3.86
CA SER A 33 -14.30 -0.85 -4.50
C SER A 33 -14.52 -0.97 -6.01
N ASP A 34 -15.22 0.00 -6.58
CA ASP A 34 -15.38 0.10 -8.03
C ASP A 34 -14.07 0.58 -8.68
N ASN A 35 -13.38 -0.36 -9.31
CA ASN A 35 -12.10 -0.10 -9.98
C ASN A 35 -12.27 0.64 -11.32
N TYR A 36 -13.46 0.60 -11.92
CA TYR A 36 -13.72 1.18 -13.24
C TYR A 36 -14.09 2.65 -13.15
N THR A 37 -15.14 2.99 -12.40
CA THR A 37 -15.74 4.33 -12.41
C THR A 37 -14.75 5.41 -11.99
N GLY A 38 -14.03 5.23 -10.86
CA GLY A 38 -13.06 6.22 -10.41
C GLY A 38 -11.89 6.42 -11.37
N MET A 39 -11.39 5.33 -11.99
CA MET A 39 -10.33 5.44 -13.02
C MET A 39 -10.86 6.11 -14.29
N TYR A 40 -12.09 5.78 -14.71
CA TYR A 40 -12.74 6.42 -15.85
C TYR A 40 -12.89 7.93 -15.63
N GLU A 41 -13.35 8.36 -14.44
CA GLU A 41 -13.47 9.77 -14.09
C GLU A 41 -12.11 10.49 -14.09
N LEU A 42 -11.07 9.86 -13.53
CA LEU A 42 -9.72 10.43 -13.49
C LEU A 42 -9.13 10.57 -14.89
N CYS A 43 -9.30 9.56 -15.74
CA CYS A 43 -8.86 9.61 -17.13
C CYS A 43 -9.64 10.65 -17.95
N THR A 44 -10.95 10.75 -17.76
CA THR A 44 -11.79 11.79 -18.38
C THR A 44 -11.31 13.18 -17.98
N HIS A 45 -11.00 13.39 -16.69
CA HIS A 45 -10.42 14.64 -16.21
C HIS A 45 -9.08 14.97 -16.91
N LEU A 46 -8.19 14.00 -17.09
CA LEU A 46 -6.93 14.20 -17.82
C LEU A 46 -7.17 14.65 -19.27
N VAL A 47 -8.11 14.01 -19.95
CA VAL A 47 -8.40 14.25 -21.35
C VAL A 47 -9.14 15.59 -21.55
N GLU A 48 -10.18 15.86 -20.76
CA GLU A 48 -11.02 17.06 -20.91
C GLU A 48 -10.36 18.32 -20.34
N THR A 49 -9.80 18.22 -19.14
CA THR A 49 -9.28 19.40 -18.44
C THR A 49 -7.85 19.74 -18.88
N HIS A 50 -7.04 18.73 -19.14
CA HIS A 50 -5.61 18.90 -19.41
C HIS A 50 -5.22 18.57 -20.86
N GLY A 51 -6.16 18.16 -21.70
CA GLY A 51 -5.92 17.91 -23.13
C GLY A 51 -5.00 16.72 -23.42
N VAL A 52 -4.86 15.79 -22.47
CA VAL A 52 -4.02 14.59 -22.61
C VAL A 52 -4.51 13.73 -23.78
N ARG A 53 -3.58 13.26 -24.63
CA ARG A 53 -3.86 12.40 -25.80
C ARG A 53 -2.87 11.26 -25.95
N ASP A 54 -1.63 11.39 -25.50
CA ASP A 54 -0.62 10.34 -25.53
C ASP A 54 -0.37 9.86 -24.10
N VAL A 55 -0.71 8.60 -23.81
CA VAL A 55 -0.67 8.05 -22.45
C VAL A 55 0.18 6.78 -22.43
N ALA A 56 0.98 6.64 -21.37
CA ALA A 56 1.56 5.37 -20.98
C ALA A 56 0.89 4.87 -19.69
N TYR A 57 0.59 3.57 -19.64
CA TYR A 57 -0.02 2.92 -18.48
C TYR A 57 1.00 2.09 -17.72
N ILE A 58 1.22 2.42 -16.46
CA ILE A 58 2.07 1.63 -15.55
C ILE A 58 1.20 0.62 -14.84
N SER A 59 1.30 -0.62 -15.28
CA SER A 59 0.38 -1.72 -14.98
C SER A 59 0.83 -2.53 -13.76
N GLY A 60 -0.15 -3.09 -13.06
CA GLY A 60 0.05 -4.22 -12.15
C GLY A 60 0.48 -5.49 -12.89
N PRO A 61 0.40 -6.67 -12.25
CA PRO A 61 0.72 -7.95 -12.89
C PRO A 61 -0.17 -8.22 -14.11
N LYS A 62 0.36 -8.97 -15.07
CA LYS A 62 -0.44 -9.50 -16.17
C LYS A 62 -1.54 -10.41 -15.62
N ASP A 63 -2.69 -10.40 -16.28
CA ASP A 63 -3.85 -11.22 -15.90
C ASP A 63 -4.37 -10.93 -14.49
N ASN A 64 -4.13 -9.72 -13.97
CA ASN A 64 -4.72 -9.24 -12.72
C ASN A 64 -5.99 -8.43 -13.01
N ALA A 65 -7.13 -8.94 -12.53
CA ALA A 65 -8.44 -8.38 -12.84
C ALA A 65 -8.59 -6.89 -12.48
N GLU A 66 -8.04 -6.45 -11.34
CA GLU A 66 -8.13 -5.03 -10.94
C GLU A 66 -7.31 -4.14 -11.88
N SER A 67 -6.08 -4.55 -12.21
CA SER A 67 -5.23 -3.82 -13.15
C SER A 67 -5.86 -3.75 -14.55
N ASP A 68 -6.47 -4.85 -14.99
CA ASP A 68 -7.12 -4.93 -16.30
C ASP A 68 -8.38 -4.06 -16.36
N ILE A 69 -9.18 -4.01 -15.29
CA ILE A 69 -10.37 -3.14 -15.20
C ILE A 69 -9.95 -1.65 -15.22
N ARG A 70 -8.92 -1.27 -14.46
CA ARG A 70 -8.40 0.11 -14.46
C ARG A 70 -7.85 0.50 -15.83
N ARG A 71 -7.15 -0.42 -16.50
CA ARG A 71 -6.67 -0.22 -17.86
C ARG A 71 -7.83 -0.08 -18.85
N MET A 72 -8.85 -0.92 -18.76
CA MET A 72 -10.04 -0.86 -19.61
C MET A 72 -10.73 0.50 -19.50
N ALA A 73 -10.88 1.05 -18.29
CA ALA A 73 -11.43 2.39 -18.09
C ALA A 73 -10.62 3.47 -18.82
N LEU A 74 -9.28 3.41 -18.76
CA LEU A 74 -8.41 4.30 -19.54
C LEU A 74 -8.61 4.15 -21.04
N GLU A 75 -8.64 2.91 -21.55
CA GLU A 75 -8.81 2.62 -22.99
C GLU A 75 -10.16 3.11 -23.50
N ASP A 76 -11.23 2.94 -22.73
CA ASP A 76 -12.58 3.41 -23.07
C ASP A 76 -12.63 4.93 -23.18
N VAL A 77 -12.08 5.66 -22.19
CA VAL A 77 -11.99 7.12 -22.24
C VAL A 77 -11.19 7.59 -23.45
N LEU A 78 -10.00 7.03 -23.69
CA LEU A 78 -9.20 7.42 -24.84
C LEU A 78 -9.94 7.15 -26.17
N GLY A 79 -10.65 6.01 -26.25
CA GLY A 79 -11.47 5.63 -27.42
C GLY A 79 -12.60 6.61 -27.69
N GLU A 80 -13.30 7.11 -26.67
CA GLU A 80 -14.35 8.12 -26.78
C GLU A 80 -13.84 9.45 -27.37
N PHE A 81 -12.59 9.78 -27.08
CA PHE A 81 -11.92 10.96 -27.64
C PHE A 81 -11.13 10.69 -28.92
N GLY A 82 -11.33 9.50 -29.54
CA GLY A 82 -10.71 9.13 -30.82
C GLY A 82 -9.21 8.83 -30.73
N VAL A 83 -8.68 8.55 -29.53
CA VAL A 83 -7.28 8.19 -29.30
C VAL A 83 -7.15 6.67 -29.21
N SER A 84 -6.28 6.08 -30.03
CA SER A 84 -5.98 4.64 -29.97
C SER A 84 -4.88 4.37 -28.95
N PHE A 85 -5.19 3.60 -27.93
CA PHE A 85 -4.20 3.07 -26.98
C PHE A 85 -3.52 1.82 -27.52
N LYS A 86 -2.22 1.66 -27.30
CA LYS A 86 -1.45 0.55 -27.82
C LYS A 86 -0.75 -0.22 -26.70
N GLU A 87 -0.58 -1.52 -26.88
CA GLU A 87 0.13 -2.38 -25.93
C GLU A 87 1.59 -1.94 -25.68
N GLU A 88 2.26 -1.32 -26.64
CA GLU A 88 3.61 -0.76 -26.47
C GLU A 88 3.68 0.38 -25.43
N ASN A 89 2.52 0.93 -25.06
CA ASN A 89 2.38 1.97 -24.03
C ASN A 89 2.11 1.37 -22.64
N VAL A 90 2.06 0.05 -22.49
CA VAL A 90 1.89 -0.61 -21.20
C VAL A 90 3.25 -1.02 -20.63
N ILE A 91 3.50 -0.62 -19.39
CA ILE A 91 4.72 -0.94 -18.64
C ILE A 91 4.31 -1.78 -17.44
N TYR A 92 4.56 -3.09 -17.48
CA TYR A 92 4.23 -3.98 -16.37
C TYR A 92 5.24 -3.82 -15.24
N CYS A 93 4.76 -3.47 -14.04
CA CYS A 93 5.55 -3.23 -12.85
C CYS A 93 5.02 -3.94 -11.59
N ASN A 94 4.03 -4.85 -11.73
CA ASN A 94 3.61 -5.83 -10.71
C ASN A 94 3.28 -5.23 -9.34
N TRP A 95 2.67 -4.04 -9.29
CA TRP A 95 2.39 -3.25 -8.06
C TRP A 95 3.66 -2.82 -7.31
N ASN A 96 4.84 -2.99 -7.90
CA ASN A 96 6.13 -2.89 -7.24
C ASN A 96 6.88 -1.62 -7.63
N TYR A 97 7.31 -0.87 -6.62
CA TYR A 97 8.11 0.34 -6.77
C TYR A 97 9.42 0.11 -7.54
N TYR A 98 10.18 -0.91 -7.14
CA TYR A 98 11.51 -1.19 -7.75
C TYR A 98 11.41 -1.64 -9.21
N GLU A 99 10.28 -2.25 -9.59
CA GLU A 99 10.06 -2.57 -11.00
C GLU A 99 9.80 -1.34 -11.85
N VAL A 100 9.17 -0.29 -11.30
CA VAL A 100 9.07 1.01 -11.97
C VAL A 100 10.46 1.63 -12.15
N GLU A 101 11.28 1.65 -11.09
CA GLU A 101 12.66 2.17 -11.16
C GLU A 101 13.50 1.47 -12.24
N ARG A 102 13.32 0.18 -12.41
CA ARG A 102 14.05 -0.60 -13.42
C ARG A 102 13.47 -0.41 -14.83
N ASN A 103 12.15 -0.49 -14.98
CA ASN A 103 11.51 -0.61 -16.27
C ASN A 103 11.23 0.74 -16.95
N LEU A 104 10.86 1.77 -16.18
CA LEU A 104 10.46 3.07 -16.71
C LEU A 104 11.61 3.81 -17.42
N PRO A 105 12.85 3.91 -16.88
CA PRO A 105 13.96 4.54 -17.59
C PRO A 105 14.27 3.87 -18.92
N GLU A 106 14.22 2.54 -18.97
CA GLU A 106 14.47 1.78 -20.20
C GLU A 106 13.35 1.95 -21.23
N TRP A 107 12.12 2.11 -20.77
CA TRP A 107 10.99 2.41 -21.64
C TRP A 107 11.09 3.83 -22.22
N ILE A 108 11.44 4.85 -21.42
CA ILE A 108 11.62 6.24 -21.85
C ILE A 108 12.73 6.34 -22.90
N LYS A 109 13.89 5.68 -22.68
CA LYS A 109 15.03 5.70 -23.61
C LYS A 109 14.69 5.20 -25.01
N LYS A 110 13.69 4.33 -25.16
CA LYS A 110 13.26 3.75 -26.46
C LYS A 110 12.32 4.66 -27.22
N ARG A 111 11.87 5.77 -26.61
CA ARG A 111 10.90 6.68 -27.22
C ARG A 111 11.57 7.98 -27.67
N SER A 112 11.06 8.52 -28.76
CA SER A 112 11.50 9.81 -29.30
C SER A 112 10.84 11.02 -28.58
N LYS A 113 9.72 10.77 -27.88
CA LYS A 113 8.92 11.77 -27.18
C LYS A 113 8.32 11.15 -25.91
N LEU A 114 8.23 11.96 -24.84
CA LEU A 114 7.49 11.59 -23.62
C LEU A 114 5.98 11.54 -23.94
N PRO A 115 5.21 10.69 -23.23
CA PRO A 115 3.76 10.78 -23.25
C PRO A 115 3.30 12.07 -22.57
N ASP A 116 2.05 12.46 -22.79
CA ASP A 116 1.44 13.59 -22.05
C ASP A 116 1.18 13.22 -20.60
N ALA A 117 0.94 11.92 -20.32
CA ALA A 117 0.72 11.42 -18.96
C ALA A 117 1.19 9.95 -18.76
N PHE A 118 1.64 9.66 -17.55
CA PHE A 118 1.73 8.30 -17.00
C PHE A 118 0.53 8.05 -16.10
N VAL A 119 -0.34 7.12 -16.47
CA VAL A 119 -1.45 6.64 -15.65
C VAL A 119 -0.98 5.37 -14.95
N CYS A 120 -0.85 5.41 -13.63
CA CYS A 120 -0.37 4.29 -12.84
C CYS A 120 -1.55 3.53 -12.23
N ALA A 121 -1.48 2.22 -12.27
CA ALA A 121 -2.53 1.37 -11.74
C ALA A 121 -2.64 1.44 -10.20
N ASN A 122 -1.61 1.91 -9.48
CA ASN A 122 -1.71 2.26 -8.06
C ASN A 122 -0.77 3.41 -7.65
N ASP A 123 -0.94 3.89 -6.43
CA ASP A 123 -0.20 5.03 -5.87
C ASP A 123 1.28 4.72 -5.62
N VAL A 124 1.62 3.50 -5.24
CA VAL A 124 3.02 3.10 -5.02
C VAL A 124 3.82 3.25 -6.31
N MET A 125 3.25 2.79 -7.42
CA MET A 125 3.89 2.94 -8.73
C MET A 125 3.88 4.39 -9.21
N ALA A 126 2.86 5.19 -8.86
CA ALA A 126 2.82 6.61 -9.19
C ALA A 126 3.92 7.42 -8.47
N MET A 127 4.14 7.16 -7.18
CA MET A 127 5.26 7.76 -6.43
C MET A 127 6.61 7.39 -7.03
N ALA A 128 6.81 6.10 -7.34
CA ALA A 128 8.02 5.62 -8.01
C ALA A 128 8.24 6.30 -9.36
N THR A 129 7.15 6.51 -10.12
CA THR A 129 7.19 7.22 -11.41
C THR A 129 7.67 8.65 -11.22
N CYS A 130 7.11 9.40 -10.27
CA CYS A 130 7.54 10.77 -9.97
C CYS A 130 9.02 10.84 -9.61
N GLU A 131 9.52 9.91 -8.80
CA GLU A 131 10.94 9.88 -8.44
C GLU A 131 11.87 9.53 -9.59
N VAL A 132 11.49 8.57 -10.44
CA VAL A 132 12.25 8.24 -11.65
C VAL A 132 12.33 9.44 -12.57
N LEU A 133 11.22 10.14 -12.77
CA LEU A 133 11.15 11.35 -13.60
C LEU A 133 12.02 12.47 -13.04
N ASP A 134 11.96 12.74 -11.72
CA ASP A 134 12.82 13.74 -11.05
C ASP A 134 14.32 13.42 -11.25
N ARG A 135 14.71 12.15 -11.09
CA ARG A 135 16.11 11.71 -11.33
C ARG A 135 16.56 11.89 -12.80
N LEU A 136 15.61 11.82 -13.74
CA LEU A 136 15.87 12.05 -15.15
C LEU A 136 15.79 13.53 -15.55
N GLY A 137 15.48 14.44 -14.60
CA GLY A 137 15.32 15.87 -14.85
C GLY A 137 14.01 16.22 -15.59
N ILE A 138 13.01 15.36 -15.51
CA ILE A 138 11.69 15.53 -16.13
C ILE A 138 10.72 16.06 -15.06
N SER A 139 10.12 17.21 -15.31
CA SER A 139 9.25 17.88 -14.33
C SER A 139 7.81 17.35 -14.38
N VAL A 140 7.23 17.12 -13.20
CA VAL A 140 5.81 16.78 -13.03
C VAL A 140 5.13 17.94 -12.31
N PRO A 141 4.06 18.55 -12.85
CA PRO A 141 3.27 18.16 -14.04
C PRO A 141 3.71 18.82 -15.36
N GLU A 142 4.77 19.66 -15.39
CA GLU A 142 5.08 20.57 -16.50
C GLU A 142 5.43 19.84 -17.79
N ASP A 143 6.32 18.82 -17.71
CA ASP A 143 6.76 18.03 -18.86
C ASP A 143 5.85 16.82 -19.09
N VAL A 144 5.35 16.20 -18.03
CA VAL A 144 4.48 15.02 -18.07
C VAL A 144 3.62 14.95 -16.81
N LYS A 145 2.38 14.52 -16.96
CA LYS A 145 1.47 14.30 -15.83
C LYS A 145 1.60 12.90 -15.27
N VAL A 146 1.30 12.73 -13.98
CA VAL A 146 1.29 11.43 -13.31
C VAL A 146 0.02 11.28 -12.50
N THR A 147 -0.61 10.09 -12.59
CA THR A 147 -1.77 9.75 -11.73
C THR A 147 -1.59 8.38 -11.12
N GLY A 148 -2.25 8.15 -9.98
CA GLY A 148 -2.27 6.88 -9.25
C GLY A 148 -3.68 6.35 -9.02
N PHE A 149 -3.80 5.40 -8.10
CA PHE A 149 -5.04 4.80 -7.63
C PHE A 149 -4.80 4.32 -6.19
N ASP A 150 -5.77 4.42 -5.29
CA ASP A 150 -5.88 4.08 -3.86
C ASP A 150 -5.99 5.31 -2.95
N HIS A 151 -5.54 6.48 -3.38
CA HIS A 151 -5.52 7.75 -2.63
C HIS A 151 -4.92 7.63 -1.23
N LEU A 152 -3.78 6.97 -1.15
CA LEU A 152 -3.03 6.76 0.09
C LEU A 152 -2.61 8.09 0.73
N LEU A 153 -2.46 8.12 2.05
CA LEU A 153 -1.96 9.32 2.75
C LEU A 153 -0.62 9.80 2.17
N SER A 154 0.25 8.90 1.74
CA SER A 154 1.54 9.20 1.13
C SER A 154 1.43 10.08 -0.12
N VAL A 155 0.46 9.84 -1.02
CA VAL A 155 0.28 10.64 -2.23
C VAL A 155 -0.35 12.00 -1.94
N ARG A 156 -1.14 12.10 -0.87
CA ARG A 156 -1.76 13.36 -0.42
C ARG A 156 -0.75 14.33 0.17
N VAL A 157 0.35 13.83 0.72
CA VAL A 157 1.45 14.63 1.28
C VAL A 157 2.69 14.67 0.38
N HIS A 158 2.68 13.96 -0.75
CA HIS A 158 3.73 13.97 -1.76
C HIS A 158 3.89 15.36 -2.40
N TYR A 159 5.05 15.64 -2.98
CA TYR A 159 5.26 16.86 -3.76
C TYR A 159 5.84 16.54 -5.14
N PRO A 160 5.08 16.85 -6.22
CA PRO A 160 3.69 17.35 -6.23
C PRO A 160 2.71 16.34 -5.62
N THR A 161 1.58 16.80 -5.03
CA THR A 161 0.51 15.90 -4.58
C THR A 161 -0.01 15.11 -5.77
N ILE A 162 -0.10 13.78 -5.63
CA ILE A 162 -0.43 12.92 -6.77
C ILE A 162 -1.96 12.84 -6.95
N ALA A 163 -2.43 13.13 -8.17
CA ALA A 163 -3.80 12.88 -8.56
C ALA A 163 -4.07 11.36 -8.50
N SER A 164 -5.15 10.96 -7.85
CA SER A 164 -5.42 9.55 -7.57
C SER A 164 -6.92 9.26 -7.53
N VAL A 165 -7.28 8.01 -7.33
CA VAL A 165 -8.66 7.58 -7.11
C VAL A 165 -8.82 7.14 -5.67
N ASP A 166 -9.74 7.78 -4.93
CA ASP A 166 -10.14 7.36 -3.60
C ASP A 166 -11.09 6.16 -3.69
N ARG A 167 -10.68 5.06 -3.10
CA ARG A 167 -11.48 3.81 -3.05
C ARG A 167 -12.55 3.83 -1.98
N ASN A 168 -12.67 4.92 -1.22
CA ASN A 168 -13.62 5.05 -0.12
C ASN A 168 -13.54 3.89 0.91
N TRP A 169 -12.29 3.54 1.32
CA TRP A 169 -12.03 2.44 2.24
C TRP A 169 -12.81 2.52 3.55
N ASP A 170 -13.02 3.72 4.07
CA ASP A 170 -13.77 3.95 5.30
C ASP A 170 -15.24 3.56 5.11
N ASP A 171 -15.86 3.94 3.98
CA ASP A 171 -17.24 3.57 3.68
C ASP A 171 -17.36 2.08 3.36
N LEU A 172 -16.45 1.50 2.58
CA LEU A 172 -16.40 0.07 2.30
C LEU A 172 -16.34 -0.73 3.61
N SER A 173 -15.42 -0.37 4.51
CA SER A 173 -15.24 -1.06 5.79
C SER A 173 -16.48 -0.92 6.69
N TYR A 174 -17.05 0.27 6.78
CA TYR A 174 -18.24 0.52 7.59
C TYR A 174 -19.46 -0.24 7.06
N GLN A 175 -19.73 -0.15 5.76
CA GLN A 175 -20.91 -0.77 5.15
C GLN A 175 -20.82 -2.30 5.16
N SER A 176 -19.66 -2.87 4.87
CA SER A 176 -19.45 -4.32 4.90
C SER A 176 -19.58 -4.89 6.31
N MET A 177 -19.05 -4.20 7.32
CA MET A 177 -19.22 -4.61 8.72
C MET A 177 -20.67 -4.52 9.16
N LYS A 178 -21.37 -3.44 8.81
CA LYS A 178 -22.81 -3.28 9.09
C LYS A 178 -23.64 -4.36 8.41
N TYR A 179 -23.27 -4.72 7.19
CA TYR A 179 -23.89 -5.83 6.47
C TYR A 179 -23.61 -7.17 7.17
N LEU A 180 -22.36 -7.46 7.54
CA LEU A 180 -22.02 -8.70 8.24
C LEU A 180 -22.79 -8.85 9.56
N LEU A 181 -22.96 -7.79 10.33
CA LEU A 181 -23.77 -7.82 11.56
C LEU A 181 -25.24 -8.20 11.27
N LYS A 182 -25.82 -7.67 10.19
CA LYS A 182 -27.17 -8.06 9.75
C LYS A 182 -27.25 -9.50 9.25
N ARG A 183 -26.18 -10.03 8.67
CA ARG A 183 -26.11 -11.46 8.30
C ARG A 183 -26.06 -12.35 9.53
N ILE A 184 -25.37 -11.92 10.59
CA ILE A 184 -25.28 -12.64 11.87
C ILE A 184 -26.64 -12.69 12.58
N ASP A 185 -27.40 -11.61 12.59
CA ASP A 185 -28.73 -11.57 13.23
C ASP A 185 -29.88 -12.08 12.34
N GLY A 186 -29.57 -12.47 11.10
CA GLY A 186 -30.55 -13.00 10.15
C GLY A 186 -31.45 -11.95 9.50
N SER A 187 -31.14 -10.67 9.62
CA SER A 187 -31.92 -9.57 9.05
C SER A 187 -31.51 -9.13 7.64
N ALA A 188 -30.49 -9.76 7.06
CA ALA A 188 -30.06 -9.52 5.69
C ALA A 188 -29.93 -10.82 4.88
N GLU A 189 -30.32 -10.75 3.61
CA GLU A 189 -30.09 -11.78 2.62
C GLU A 189 -28.67 -11.68 2.04
N PRO A 190 -28.13 -12.76 1.41
CA PRO A 190 -26.84 -12.74 0.72
C PRO A 190 -26.79 -11.63 -0.34
N GLU A 191 -25.74 -10.78 -0.26
CA GLU A 191 -25.54 -9.66 -1.19
C GLU A 191 -24.05 -9.48 -1.49
N SER A 192 -23.74 -9.21 -2.76
CA SER A 192 -22.41 -8.75 -3.17
C SER A 192 -22.52 -7.36 -3.76
N LYS A 193 -21.61 -6.45 -3.39
CA LYS A 193 -21.73 -5.03 -3.73
C LYS A 193 -20.35 -4.39 -4.00
N TYR A 194 -20.35 -3.42 -4.90
CA TYR A 194 -19.25 -2.48 -5.06
C TYR A 194 -19.62 -1.13 -4.42
N VAL A 195 -18.65 -0.51 -3.78
CA VAL A 195 -18.72 0.86 -3.25
C VAL A 195 -18.08 1.77 -4.29
N ASP A 196 -18.71 2.91 -4.54
CA ASP A 196 -18.22 3.87 -5.53
C ASP A 196 -16.86 4.41 -5.13
N SER A 197 -15.97 4.49 -6.11
CA SER A 197 -14.68 5.18 -6.00
C SER A 197 -14.77 6.55 -6.65
N THR A 198 -13.89 7.49 -6.26
CA THR A 198 -13.97 8.90 -6.66
C THR A 198 -12.62 9.40 -7.15
N ALA A 199 -12.59 10.07 -8.29
CA ALA A 199 -11.38 10.73 -8.78
C ALA A 199 -11.01 11.96 -7.94
N VAL A 200 -9.76 12.03 -7.50
CA VAL A 200 -9.22 13.15 -6.72
C VAL A 200 -8.06 13.79 -7.50
N PRO A 201 -8.28 14.92 -8.17
CA PRO A 201 -7.22 15.68 -8.85
C PRO A 201 -6.14 16.16 -7.87
N GLY A 202 -4.90 16.29 -8.37
CA GLY A 202 -3.76 16.76 -7.58
C GLY A 202 -2.75 17.55 -8.39
N GLU A 203 -1.69 18.03 -7.74
CA GLU A 203 -0.67 18.85 -8.41
C GLU A 203 0.00 18.10 -9.57
N SER A 204 0.15 16.77 -9.46
CA SER A 204 0.79 15.94 -10.48
C SER A 204 0.03 15.85 -11.81
N CYS A 205 -1.26 16.20 -11.84
CA CYS A 205 -2.00 16.36 -13.09
C CYS A 205 -2.10 17.82 -13.56
N GLY A 206 -1.62 18.80 -12.76
CA GLY A 206 -1.68 20.22 -13.03
C GLY A 206 -2.81 20.96 -12.30
N CYS A 207 -3.52 20.31 -11.41
CA CYS A 207 -4.57 20.89 -10.57
C CYS A 207 -4.02 21.42 -9.24
N PRO A 208 -4.73 22.35 -8.57
CA PRO A 208 -4.37 22.75 -7.22
C PRO A 208 -4.53 21.56 -6.26
N PRO A 209 -3.69 21.48 -5.21
CA PRO A 209 -3.76 20.40 -4.25
C PRO A 209 -5.06 20.44 -3.44
N GLU A 210 -5.52 19.27 -2.99
CA GLU A 210 -6.61 19.18 -2.01
C GLU A 210 -6.27 19.99 -0.75
N LYS A 211 -7.25 20.72 -0.21
CA LYS A 211 -7.08 21.47 1.04
C LYS A 211 -7.11 20.51 2.23
N LEU A 212 -5.96 19.98 2.61
CA LEU A 212 -5.82 19.22 3.83
C LEU A 212 -5.80 20.17 5.05
N PRO A 213 -6.65 19.95 6.07
CA PRO A 213 -6.57 20.74 7.29
C PRO A 213 -5.23 20.50 8.00
N HIS A 214 -4.48 21.58 8.24
CA HIS A 214 -3.30 21.64 9.14
C HIS A 214 -2.03 20.86 8.77
N THR A 215 -1.84 20.39 7.56
CA THR A 215 -0.55 19.82 7.17
C THR A 215 0.40 20.88 6.61
N ASN A 216 1.59 20.97 7.19
CA ASN A 216 2.70 21.76 6.64
C ASN A 216 3.14 21.14 5.30
N ARG A 217 2.65 21.67 4.19
CA ARG A 217 2.68 21.13 2.83
C ARG A 217 4.05 21.05 2.14
N ARG A 218 5.14 21.23 2.85
CA ARG A 218 6.48 21.26 2.23
C ARG A 218 7.50 20.38 2.93
N LEU A 219 7.14 19.14 3.15
CA LEU A 219 8.17 18.13 3.24
C LEU A 219 8.54 17.77 1.81
N LYS A 220 9.73 18.16 1.38
CA LYS A 220 10.23 17.90 0.02
C LYS A 220 10.08 16.42 -0.31
N GLY A 221 9.52 16.08 -1.48
CA GLY A 221 9.10 14.72 -1.88
C GLY A 221 10.08 13.58 -1.62
N LYS A 222 11.38 13.83 -1.73
CA LYS A 222 12.44 12.83 -1.41
C LYS A 222 12.41 12.32 0.03
N SER A 223 12.03 13.15 1.01
CA SER A 223 11.96 12.74 2.41
C SER A 223 10.70 11.90 2.70
N ASN A 224 9.60 12.18 1.99
CA ASN A 224 8.34 11.53 2.29
C ASN A 224 8.24 10.10 1.71
N TYR A 225 8.83 9.89 0.53
CA TYR A 225 8.82 8.56 -0.07
C TYR A 225 9.75 7.60 0.66
N ALA A 226 10.98 8.00 0.97
CA ALA A 226 11.88 7.21 1.81
C ALA A 226 11.18 6.83 3.12
N ASN A 227 10.57 7.80 3.81
CA ASN A 227 9.78 7.54 5.02
C ASN A 227 8.56 6.63 4.78
N TYR A 228 7.93 6.68 3.61
CA TYR A 228 6.82 5.79 3.29
C TYR A 228 7.29 4.37 3.00
N VAL A 229 8.35 4.19 2.22
CA VAL A 229 8.95 2.87 1.97
C VAL A 229 9.43 2.27 3.27
N ASP A 230 10.14 3.04 4.09
CA ASP A 230 10.59 2.61 5.41
C ASP A 230 9.39 2.23 6.30
N ASN A 231 8.36 3.08 6.38
CA ASN A 231 7.17 2.78 7.17
C ASN A 231 6.36 1.60 6.63
N SER A 232 6.22 1.46 5.31
CA SER A 232 5.51 0.32 4.70
C SER A 232 6.29 -0.97 4.86
N PHE A 233 7.60 -0.91 4.69
CA PHE A 233 8.52 -1.99 4.96
C PHE A 233 8.43 -2.42 6.43
N TRP A 234 8.59 -1.49 7.37
CA TRP A 234 8.49 -1.76 8.79
C TRP A 234 7.10 -2.22 9.21
N SER A 235 6.02 -1.68 8.63
CA SER A 235 4.66 -2.14 8.92
C SER A 235 4.43 -3.57 8.45
N GLY A 236 4.90 -3.94 7.27
CA GLY A 236 4.87 -5.32 6.77
C GLY A 236 5.64 -6.26 7.69
N HIS A 237 6.87 -5.91 8.03
CA HIS A 237 7.72 -6.69 8.93
C HIS A 237 7.16 -6.78 10.36
N LEU A 238 6.53 -5.72 10.87
CA LEU A 238 5.86 -5.76 12.17
C LEU A 238 4.65 -6.68 12.17
N CYS A 239 3.89 -6.78 11.07
CA CYS A 239 2.81 -7.75 10.93
C CYS A 239 3.37 -9.17 10.89
N GLU A 240 4.39 -9.44 10.07
CA GLU A 240 5.06 -10.75 10.01
C GLU A 240 5.69 -11.11 11.35
N MET A 241 6.30 -10.15 12.04
CA MET A 241 6.79 -10.33 13.41
C MET A 241 5.65 -10.63 14.38
N GLY A 242 4.52 -9.96 14.26
CA GLY A 242 3.32 -10.20 15.08
C GLY A 242 2.85 -11.64 14.97
N ASP A 243 2.74 -12.17 13.76
CA ASP A 243 2.38 -13.56 13.50
C ASP A 243 3.45 -14.53 14.04
N PHE A 244 4.73 -14.23 13.81
CA PHE A 244 5.84 -15.03 14.29
C PHE A 244 5.93 -15.06 15.81
N PHE A 245 5.73 -13.91 16.49
CA PHE A 245 5.78 -13.82 17.95
C PHE A 245 4.51 -14.30 18.65
N SER A 246 3.39 -14.44 17.96
CA SER A 246 2.14 -14.97 18.54
C SER A 246 2.28 -16.40 19.09
N LEU A 247 3.27 -17.14 18.62
CA LEU A 247 3.55 -18.50 19.02
C LEU A 247 4.60 -18.63 20.14
N ILE A 248 5.23 -17.51 20.55
CA ILE A 248 6.30 -17.51 21.54
C ILE A 248 5.75 -17.48 22.97
N VAL A 249 6.11 -18.45 23.76
CA VAL A 249 5.60 -18.63 25.14
C VAL A 249 6.64 -18.34 26.22
N SER A 250 7.93 -18.18 25.87
CA SER A 250 9.01 -17.90 26.79
C SER A 250 9.96 -16.82 26.29
N GLU A 251 10.70 -16.20 27.22
CA GLU A 251 11.69 -15.18 26.93
C GLU A 251 12.91 -15.73 26.17
N GLU A 252 13.29 -16.97 26.43
CA GLU A 252 14.39 -17.66 25.76
C GLU A 252 14.03 -17.95 24.30
N GLU A 253 12.81 -18.42 24.05
CA GLU A 253 12.29 -18.59 22.69
C GLU A 253 12.18 -17.27 21.93
N LEU A 254 11.87 -16.17 22.60
CA LEU A 254 11.81 -14.84 21.97
C LEU A 254 13.17 -14.42 21.41
N HIS A 255 14.23 -14.55 22.20
CA HIS A 255 15.58 -14.21 21.76
C HIS A 255 16.02 -15.01 20.53
N ASP A 256 15.89 -16.32 20.58
CA ASP A 256 16.29 -17.20 19.49
C ASP A 256 15.45 -17.00 18.23
N SER A 257 14.18 -16.69 18.42
CA SER A 257 13.25 -16.45 17.34
C SER A 257 13.50 -15.11 16.66
N LEU A 258 13.77 -14.06 17.43
CA LEU A 258 14.16 -12.73 16.89
C LEU A 258 15.42 -12.85 16.04
N ASN A 259 16.46 -13.48 16.56
CA ASN A 259 17.71 -13.63 15.82
C ASN A 259 17.51 -14.45 14.55
N ARG A 260 16.73 -15.54 14.58
CA ARG A 260 16.40 -16.31 13.36
C ARG A 260 15.62 -15.50 12.34
N PHE A 261 14.62 -14.73 12.79
CA PHE A 261 13.84 -13.85 11.93
C PHE A 261 14.74 -12.83 11.23
N LEU A 262 15.59 -12.12 11.97
CA LEU A 262 16.49 -11.10 11.43
C LEU A 262 17.52 -11.66 10.44
N VAL A 263 18.10 -12.82 10.73
CA VAL A 263 19.08 -13.47 9.82
C VAL A 263 18.43 -13.93 8.51
N GLN A 264 17.14 -14.22 8.51
CA GLN A 264 16.40 -14.61 7.29
C GLN A 264 16.05 -13.42 6.38
N GLN A 265 16.11 -12.19 6.91
CA GLN A 265 15.84 -10.98 6.14
C GLN A 265 17.12 -10.50 5.47
N HIS A 266 17.35 -10.89 4.23
CA HIS A 266 18.58 -10.60 3.47
C HIS A 266 18.81 -9.12 3.10
N ASP A 267 17.86 -8.23 3.39
CA ASP A 267 17.89 -6.84 2.91
C ASP A 267 18.60 -5.85 3.85
N TYR A 268 19.20 -6.32 4.94
CA TYR A 268 19.85 -5.48 5.97
C TYR A 268 21.38 -5.39 5.85
N GLU A 269 21.93 -5.41 4.65
CA GLU A 269 23.37 -5.18 4.48
C GLU A 269 23.75 -3.74 4.91
N GLY A 270 24.43 -3.63 6.04
CA GLY A 270 25.00 -2.40 6.56
C GLY A 270 24.18 -1.69 7.65
N ASP A 271 22.96 -2.15 7.98
CA ASP A 271 22.15 -1.57 9.05
C ASP A 271 22.38 -2.27 10.40
N GLU A 272 22.34 -1.49 11.47
CA GLU A 272 22.34 -2.00 12.84
C GLU A 272 20.90 -1.98 13.38
N ILE A 273 20.37 -3.14 13.78
CA ILE A 273 19.03 -3.30 14.31
C ILE A 273 19.08 -3.90 15.70
N TYR A 274 18.37 -3.29 16.65
CA TYR A 274 18.37 -3.73 18.03
C TYR A 274 16.95 -3.81 18.58
N PHE A 275 16.62 -4.94 19.21
CA PHE A 275 15.37 -5.12 19.93
C PHE A 275 15.63 -5.13 21.44
N CYS A 276 14.98 -4.22 22.15
CA CYS A 276 15.11 -4.10 23.60
C CYS A 276 13.76 -4.31 24.28
N LEU A 277 13.75 -5.08 25.35
CA LEU A 277 12.61 -5.18 26.26
C LEU A 277 12.81 -4.30 27.49
N VAL A 278 11.72 -3.71 27.96
CA VAL A 278 11.67 -3.06 29.27
C VAL A 278 11.48 -4.11 30.37
N ASP A 279 12.03 -3.83 31.57
CA ASP A 279 11.82 -4.69 32.72
C ASP A 279 10.32 -4.95 32.97
N ASN A 280 9.98 -6.19 33.33
CA ASN A 280 8.61 -6.64 33.60
C ASN A 280 7.67 -6.79 32.39
N PHE A 281 8.16 -6.74 31.17
CA PHE A 281 7.32 -6.91 29.97
C PHE A 281 6.47 -8.18 30.03
N PHE A 282 7.10 -9.34 30.29
CA PHE A 282 6.37 -10.64 30.35
C PHE A 282 5.47 -10.80 31.58
N SER A 283 5.81 -10.19 32.70
CA SER A 283 4.94 -10.22 33.89
C SER A 283 3.66 -9.43 33.70
N SER A 284 3.71 -8.37 32.89
CA SER A 284 2.53 -7.55 32.54
C SER A 284 1.59 -8.24 31.55
N LEU A 285 2.12 -9.02 30.59
CA LEU A 285 1.31 -9.79 29.63
C LEU A 285 0.49 -10.88 30.31
N ARG A 286 1.01 -11.53 31.38
CA ARG A 286 0.33 -12.61 32.08
C ARG A 286 -0.77 -12.14 33.03
N GLY A 287 -0.77 -10.89 33.46
CA GLY A 287 -1.69 -10.36 34.47
C GLY A 287 -3.02 -9.81 33.93
N GLY A 288 -3.17 -9.62 32.62
CA GLY A 288 -4.39 -9.03 32.03
C GLY A 288 -4.66 -7.57 32.45
N GLU A 289 -3.78 -6.96 33.21
CA GLU A 289 -3.84 -5.56 33.59
C GLU A 289 -3.08 -4.73 32.55
N HIS A 290 -3.80 -3.81 31.90
CA HIS A 290 -3.16 -2.78 31.08
C HIS A 290 -2.27 -1.93 31.98
N LEU A 291 -0.96 -2.15 31.96
CA LEU A 291 -0.01 -1.27 32.62
C LEU A 291 -0.15 0.13 32.03
N LYS A 292 -0.65 1.05 32.81
CA LYS A 292 -0.39 2.47 32.60
C LYS A 292 1.12 2.64 32.79
N GLN A 293 1.82 2.85 31.69
CA GLN A 293 3.25 3.12 31.70
C GLN A 293 3.50 4.36 32.54
N GLN A 294 3.97 4.17 33.77
CA GLN A 294 4.46 5.26 34.63
C GLN A 294 5.98 5.34 34.48
N GLY A 295 6.42 6.05 33.45
CA GLY A 295 7.84 6.29 33.18
C GLY A 295 8.63 5.14 32.55
N TYR A 296 9.90 5.38 32.30
CA TYR A 296 10.84 4.37 31.80
C TYR A 296 11.32 3.48 32.96
N THR A 297 11.56 2.21 32.67
CA THR A 297 12.20 1.29 33.63
C THR A 297 13.68 1.67 33.84
N GLU A 298 14.27 1.32 35.00
CA GLU A 298 15.67 1.60 35.30
C GLU A 298 16.62 0.87 34.34
N HIS A 299 16.18 -0.25 33.76
CA HIS A 299 16.97 -1.06 32.85
C HIS A 299 16.15 -1.50 31.64
N MET A 300 16.85 -1.66 30.52
CA MET A 300 16.37 -2.35 29.33
C MET A 300 17.26 -3.55 29.04
N GLU A 301 16.69 -4.54 28.39
CA GLU A 301 17.39 -5.71 27.97
C GLU A 301 17.40 -5.80 26.45
N LEU A 302 18.59 -5.87 25.85
CA LEU A 302 18.77 -6.19 24.44
C LEU A 302 18.50 -7.67 24.27
N ILE A 303 17.41 -8.01 23.59
CA ILE A 303 16.95 -9.38 23.44
C ILE A 303 17.22 -9.96 22.04
N GLY A 304 17.66 -9.16 21.11
CA GLY A 304 18.03 -9.58 19.76
C GLY A 304 18.37 -8.39 18.89
N GLY A 305 19.01 -8.64 17.78
CA GLY A 305 19.42 -7.62 16.82
C GLY A 305 20.46 -8.14 15.84
N LEU A 306 20.82 -7.28 14.90
CA LEU A 306 21.89 -7.48 13.95
C LEU A 306 22.88 -6.31 14.04
N LYS A 307 24.14 -6.63 13.98
CA LYS A 307 25.23 -5.67 13.79
C LYS A 307 26.19 -6.23 12.75
N ASP A 308 26.43 -5.46 11.69
CA ASP A 308 27.23 -5.90 10.54
C ASP A 308 26.76 -7.28 9.97
N GLY A 309 25.43 -7.50 9.93
CA GLY A 309 24.82 -8.74 9.47
C GLY A 309 24.95 -9.94 10.40
N LEU A 310 25.49 -9.76 11.62
CA LEU A 310 25.64 -10.82 12.61
C LEU A 310 24.70 -10.62 13.80
N PRO A 311 24.10 -11.70 14.33
CA PRO A 311 23.27 -11.62 15.54
C PRO A 311 24.05 -11.04 16.73
N VAL A 312 23.41 -10.14 17.49
CA VAL A 312 23.99 -9.58 18.71
C VAL A 312 23.67 -10.46 19.92
N GLU A 313 24.59 -10.48 20.88
CA GLU A 313 24.41 -11.18 22.14
C GLU A 313 23.41 -10.42 23.05
N ARG A 314 22.66 -11.18 23.85
CA ARG A 314 21.76 -10.65 24.86
C ARG A 314 22.53 -9.83 25.91
N GLN A 315 22.08 -8.62 26.20
CA GLN A 315 22.75 -7.71 27.12
C GLN A 315 21.74 -6.84 27.87
N ARG A 316 21.92 -6.71 29.20
CA ARG A 316 21.16 -5.78 30.04
C ARG A 316 21.97 -4.50 30.28
N PHE A 317 21.32 -3.36 30.13
CA PHE A 317 21.95 -2.07 30.31
C PHE A 317 20.98 -1.08 31.03
N PRO A 318 21.54 -0.13 31.83
CA PRO A 318 20.71 0.89 32.47
C PRO A 318 20.23 1.90 31.43
N VAL A 319 18.96 2.33 31.58
CA VAL A 319 18.41 3.45 30.82
C VAL A 319 18.94 4.72 31.47
N LYS A 320 19.74 5.49 30.75
CA LYS A 320 20.14 6.84 31.19
C LYS A 320 19.00 7.80 30.87
N GLU A 321 18.59 8.59 31.88
CA GLU A 321 17.69 9.72 31.73
C GLU A 321 18.19 10.76 30.69
#